data_342c076dd22c3abb60ebe6ad22d8bf38
#
_entry.id   342c076dd22c3abb60ebe6ad22d8bf38
#
_cell.length_a   1.000
_cell.length_b   1.000
_cell.length_c   1.000
_cell.angle_alpha   90.00
_cell.angle_beta   90.00
_cell.angle_gamma   90.00
#
_symmetry.space_group_name_H-M   'P 1'
#
loop_
_entity.id
_entity.type
_entity.pdbx_description
1 polymer ?
#
loop_
_entity_poly.entity_id
_entity_poly.type
_entity_poly.pdbx_seq_one_letter_code
_entity_poly.pdbx_strand_id
1 'polypeptide(L)'
;FIDVAHFAWIHHEAFADRENSVVPLYQTRQTDYGFRSIYISDVSNFPKPLQHLEPEGFIWRRTFDVYPPYIAFLTVDFPHDGVLRIMNIATPVSARETTLYVPLVRNFDRTGSVEDVYAFNAQIFAEDQAIVEAQCPEDLPLELEEEAHFAADRSSVSYRKALRALGLTC
;
A
#
# COMPACT_ATOMS: atom_id res chain seq x y z
N PHE A 1 2.54 -1.79 -3.05
CA PHE A 1 1.27 -1.73 -2.30
C PHE A 1 1.45 -1.80 -0.78
N ILE A 2 2.31 -2.68 -0.25
CA ILE A 2 2.54 -2.85 1.20
C ILE A 2 3.71 -2.04 1.75
N ASP A 3 4.49 -1.44 0.90
CA ASP A 3 5.55 -0.51 1.26
C ASP A 3 4.95 0.89 1.52
N VAL A 4 5.46 1.59 2.52
CA VAL A 4 5.03 2.94 2.88
C VAL A 4 6.14 3.99 2.65
N ALA A 5 7.37 3.56 2.40
CA ALA A 5 8.50 4.45 2.22
C ALA A 5 8.42 5.26 0.92
N HIS A 6 7.78 4.72 -0.11
CA HIS A 6 7.63 5.39 -1.40
C HIS A 6 6.58 6.51 -1.40
N PHE A 7 5.67 6.57 -0.44
CA PHE A 7 4.53 7.51 -0.44
C PHE A 7 4.95 8.95 -0.71
N ALA A 8 5.90 9.47 0.06
CA ALA A 8 6.35 10.86 -0.06
C ALA A 8 7.02 11.18 -1.41
N TRP A 9 7.52 10.17 -2.11
CA TRP A 9 8.28 10.33 -3.34
C TRP A 9 7.45 10.09 -4.59
N ILE A 10 6.58 9.09 -4.56
CA ILE A 10 5.79 8.64 -5.71
C ILE A 10 4.43 9.34 -5.72
N HIS A 11 3.75 9.42 -4.57
CA HIS A 11 2.38 9.93 -4.45
C HIS A 11 2.29 11.35 -3.87
N HIS A 12 3.36 12.14 -3.94
CA HIS A 12 3.41 13.48 -3.36
C HIS A 12 2.43 14.47 -4.00
N GLU A 13 1.99 14.23 -5.24
CA GLU A 13 0.96 15.05 -5.90
C GLU A 13 -0.47 14.55 -5.63
N ALA A 14 -0.60 13.35 -5.06
CA ALA A 14 -1.88 12.71 -4.82
C ALA A 14 -2.32 12.78 -3.35
N PHE A 15 -1.65 12.09 -2.45
CA PHE A 15 -2.03 12.01 -1.03
C PHE A 15 -0.87 12.11 -0.04
N ALA A 16 0.35 12.22 -0.50
CA ALA A 16 1.54 12.31 0.35
C ALA A 16 2.25 13.66 0.20
N ASP A 17 3.30 13.88 0.98
CA ASP A 17 4.05 15.12 1.02
C ASP A 17 5.55 14.84 1.05
N ARG A 18 6.30 15.43 0.11
CA ARG A 18 7.77 15.30 0.03
C ARG A 18 8.51 15.90 1.21
N GLU A 19 7.99 16.96 1.80
CA GLU A 19 8.61 17.63 2.94
C GLU A 19 8.54 16.75 4.20
N ASN A 20 7.62 15.78 4.22
CA ASN A 20 7.39 14.84 5.30
C ASN A 20 7.72 13.40 4.88
N SER A 21 8.94 13.17 4.44
CA SER A 21 9.40 11.85 3.94
C SER A 21 9.81 10.86 5.03
N VAL A 22 9.84 11.28 6.29
CA VAL A 22 10.21 10.40 7.41
C VAL A 22 9.08 9.44 7.72
N VAL A 23 9.34 8.14 7.57
CA VAL A 23 8.38 7.09 7.91
C VAL A 23 8.43 6.83 9.42
N PRO A 24 7.35 7.07 10.18
CA PRO A 24 7.28 6.70 11.59
C PRO A 24 7.45 5.19 11.77
N LEU A 25 7.99 4.77 12.91
CA LEU A 25 8.05 3.35 13.24
C LEU A 25 6.65 2.77 13.31
N TYR A 26 6.40 1.73 12.55
CA TYR A 26 5.14 1.02 12.54
C TYR A 26 5.30 -0.45 12.93
N GLN A 27 4.19 -1.10 13.25
CA GLN A 27 4.18 -2.46 13.75
C GLN A 27 3.78 -3.46 12.66
N THR A 28 4.48 -4.59 12.65
CA THR A 28 4.13 -5.75 11.82
C THR A 28 4.01 -6.97 12.73
N ARG A 29 2.93 -7.74 12.59
CA ARG A 29 2.68 -8.95 13.37
C ARG A 29 2.25 -10.11 12.48
N GLN A 30 2.68 -11.30 12.83
CA GLN A 30 2.21 -12.53 12.18
C GLN A 30 0.74 -12.79 12.54
N THR A 31 0.04 -13.39 11.61
CA THR A 31 -1.35 -13.86 11.75
C THR A 31 -1.45 -15.29 11.22
N ASP A 32 -2.58 -15.93 11.40
CA ASP A 32 -2.88 -17.26 10.86
C ASP A 32 -2.96 -17.30 9.32
N TYR A 33 -3.18 -16.14 8.68
CA TYR A 33 -3.28 -16.00 7.21
C TYR A 33 -2.02 -15.41 6.54
N GLY A 34 -1.06 -14.93 7.32
CA GLY A 34 0.13 -14.23 6.82
C GLY A 34 0.63 -13.19 7.81
N PHE A 35 0.43 -11.90 7.54
CA PHE A 35 0.80 -10.86 8.50
C PHE A 35 -0.06 -9.59 8.35
N ARG A 36 -0.05 -8.79 9.42
CA ARG A 36 -0.69 -7.46 9.46
C ARG A 36 0.34 -6.40 9.81
N SER A 37 0.32 -5.30 9.05
CA SER A 37 1.06 -4.08 9.35
C SER A 37 0.10 -2.94 9.66
N ILE A 38 0.44 -2.13 10.68
CA ILE A 38 -0.36 -0.96 11.05
C ILE A 38 0.56 0.25 10.99
N TYR A 39 0.26 1.14 10.06
CA TYR A 39 0.97 2.39 9.83
C TYR A 39 0.10 3.57 10.26
N ILE A 40 0.64 4.38 11.17
CA ILE A 40 -0.04 5.57 11.70
C ILE A 40 0.84 6.78 11.36
N SER A 41 0.25 7.79 10.74
CA SER A 41 0.92 9.00 10.32
C SER A 41 -0.03 10.19 10.43
N ASP A 42 0.47 11.32 10.91
CA ASP A 42 -0.18 12.61 10.88
C ASP A 42 0.03 13.34 9.53
N VAL A 43 0.90 12.77 8.70
CA VAL A 43 1.25 13.35 7.40
C VAL A 43 0.56 12.59 6.29
N SER A 44 -0.45 13.20 5.74
CA SER A 44 -1.06 12.79 4.47
C SER A 44 -2.04 13.88 4.03
N ASN A 45 -2.11 14.10 2.74
CA ASN A 45 -3.14 14.95 2.18
C ASN A 45 -4.39 14.13 1.89
N PHE A 46 -5.55 14.71 2.14
CA PHE A 46 -6.78 14.14 1.62
C PHE A 46 -6.76 14.20 0.09
N PRO A 47 -7.17 13.12 -0.61
CA PRO A 47 -7.41 13.20 -2.03
C PRO A 47 -8.30 14.37 -2.37
N LYS A 48 -8.00 15.11 -3.43
CA LYS A 48 -8.74 16.34 -3.79
C LYS A 48 -10.26 16.19 -3.73
N PRO A 49 -10.88 15.09 -4.21
CA PRO A 49 -12.32 14.91 -4.10
C PRO A 49 -12.85 14.76 -2.67
N LEU A 50 -11.97 14.45 -1.71
CA LEU A 50 -12.34 14.18 -0.31
C LEU A 50 -11.84 15.26 0.67
N GLN A 51 -11.23 16.35 0.18
CA GLN A 51 -10.70 17.42 1.04
C GLN A 51 -11.76 18.06 1.94
N HIS A 52 -13.03 18.05 1.52
CA HIS A 52 -14.14 18.52 2.32
C HIS A 52 -14.38 17.71 3.61
N LEU A 53 -13.78 16.53 3.74
CA LEU A 53 -13.87 15.67 4.93
C LEU A 53 -12.69 15.86 5.90
N GLU A 54 -11.72 16.70 5.55
CA GLU A 54 -10.48 16.86 6.31
C GLU A 54 -10.68 17.68 7.60
N PRO A 55 -10.61 17.06 8.79
CA PRO A 55 -10.55 17.79 10.04
C PRO A 55 -9.11 18.19 10.37
N GLU A 56 -8.93 19.31 11.07
CA GLU A 56 -7.63 19.74 11.55
C GLU A 56 -6.97 18.66 12.44
N GLY A 57 -5.70 18.36 12.16
CA GLY A 57 -4.91 17.42 12.96
C GLY A 57 -5.34 15.95 12.84
N PHE A 58 -5.95 15.56 11.72
CA PHE A 58 -6.36 14.18 11.53
C PHE A 58 -5.16 13.23 11.46
N ILE A 59 -5.24 12.14 12.24
CA ILE A 59 -4.21 11.10 12.24
C ILE A 59 -4.67 9.92 11.38
N TRP A 60 -3.91 9.67 10.34
CA TRP A 60 -4.17 8.59 9.41
C TRP A 60 -3.76 7.24 9.98
N ARG A 61 -4.66 6.29 9.91
CA ARG A 61 -4.36 4.89 10.18
C ARG A 61 -4.57 4.07 8.94
N ARG A 62 -3.52 3.37 8.53
CA ARG A 62 -3.53 2.41 7.43
C ARG A 62 -3.20 1.04 7.98
N THR A 63 -4.08 0.08 7.72
CA THR A 63 -3.89 -1.32 8.11
C THR A 63 -3.75 -2.15 6.85
N PHE A 64 -2.62 -2.84 6.73
CA PHE A 64 -2.36 -3.78 5.66
C PHE A 64 -2.52 -5.20 6.20
N ASP A 65 -3.48 -5.95 5.67
CA ASP A 65 -3.64 -7.39 5.89
C ASP A 65 -3.11 -8.12 4.66
N VAL A 66 -2.06 -8.89 4.83
CA VAL A 66 -1.36 -9.54 3.72
C VAL A 66 -1.53 -11.05 3.80
N TYR A 67 -2.03 -11.61 2.70
CA TYR A 67 -2.26 -13.03 2.47
C TYR A 67 -1.29 -13.51 1.37
N PRO A 68 -0.06 -13.86 1.73
CA PRO A 68 0.92 -14.28 0.75
C PRO A 68 0.44 -15.52 -0.03
N PRO A 69 0.81 -15.65 -1.31
CA PRO A 69 1.74 -14.76 -2.01
C PRO A 69 1.09 -13.57 -2.72
N TYR A 70 -0.22 -13.52 -2.99
CA TYR A 70 -0.76 -12.66 -4.04
C TYR A 70 -1.84 -11.67 -3.60
N ILE A 71 -2.28 -11.71 -2.34
CA ILE A 71 -3.41 -10.90 -1.89
C ILE A 71 -2.99 -10.00 -0.74
N ALA A 72 -3.36 -8.73 -0.83
CA ALA A 72 -3.25 -7.79 0.27
C ALA A 72 -4.49 -6.88 0.33
N PHE A 73 -4.89 -6.52 1.54
CA PHE A 73 -5.91 -5.52 1.79
C PHE A 73 -5.26 -4.31 2.44
N LEU A 74 -5.59 -3.12 1.95
CA LEU A 74 -5.36 -1.87 2.63
C LEU A 74 -6.70 -1.38 3.18
N THR A 75 -6.75 -1.16 4.49
CA THR A 75 -7.83 -0.43 5.15
C THR A 75 -7.31 0.93 5.57
N VAL A 76 -7.99 1.99 5.15
CA VAL A 76 -7.70 3.37 5.55
C VAL A 76 -8.88 3.88 6.37
N ASP A 77 -8.59 4.30 7.60
CA ASP A 77 -9.58 4.90 8.47
C ASP A 77 -9.73 6.39 8.10
N PHE A 78 -10.97 6.82 7.87
CA PHE A 78 -11.36 8.19 7.57
C PHE A 78 -12.13 8.82 8.74
N PRO A 79 -12.31 10.16 8.77
CA PRO A 79 -13.13 10.80 9.78
C PRO A 79 -14.56 10.23 9.86
N HIS A 80 -15.20 10.38 11.03
CA HIS A 80 -16.59 9.97 11.27
C HIS A 80 -16.86 8.49 10.99
N ASP A 81 -15.94 7.62 11.42
CA ASP A 81 -16.00 6.16 11.20
C ASP A 81 -16.05 5.75 9.72
N GLY A 82 -15.54 6.65 8.86
CA GLY A 82 -15.35 6.36 7.45
C GLY A 82 -14.27 5.29 7.26
N VAL A 83 -14.52 4.34 6.37
CA VAL A 83 -13.57 3.27 6.03
C VAL A 83 -13.48 3.14 4.53
N LEU A 84 -12.26 3.21 4.02
CA LEU A 84 -11.92 2.81 2.66
C LEU A 84 -11.16 1.48 2.72
N ARG A 85 -11.57 0.52 1.91
CA ARG A 85 -10.81 -0.72 1.70
C ARG A 85 -10.44 -0.90 0.24
N ILE A 86 -9.17 -1.19 0.01
CA ILE A 86 -8.62 -1.51 -1.30
C ILE A 86 -8.07 -2.93 -1.20
N MET A 87 -8.52 -3.81 -2.07
CA MET A 87 -7.96 -5.14 -2.24
C MET A 87 -6.97 -5.11 -3.41
N ASN A 88 -5.80 -5.68 -3.22
CA ASN A 88 -4.81 -5.86 -4.26
C ASN A 88 -4.65 -7.37 -4.50
N ILE A 89 -4.99 -7.83 -5.71
CA ILE A 89 -4.87 -9.23 -6.10
C ILE A 89 -3.92 -9.29 -7.29
N ALA A 90 -2.69 -9.69 -7.03
CA ALA A 90 -1.68 -9.88 -8.07
C ALA A 90 -1.82 -11.30 -8.65
N THR A 91 -2.36 -11.41 -9.86
CA THR A 91 -2.61 -12.70 -10.51
C THR A 91 -1.54 -12.95 -11.57
N PRO A 92 -0.58 -13.86 -11.34
CA PRO A 92 0.44 -14.19 -12.32
C PRO A 92 -0.18 -14.77 -13.60
N VAL A 93 0.20 -14.23 -14.76
CA VAL A 93 -0.17 -14.73 -16.09
C VAL A 93 1.00 -15.48 -16.71
N SER A 94 2.20 -14.96 -16.50
CA SER A 94 3.45 -15.59 -16.93
C SER A 94 4.58 -15.22 -15.98
N ALA A 95 5.80 -15.64 -16.27
CA ALA A 95 6.97 -15.27 -15.49
C ALA A 95 7.25 -13.73 -15.46
N ARG A 96 6.72 -13.00 -16.43
CA ARG A 96 6.97 -11.54 -16.60
C ARG A 96 5.68 -10.72 -16.74
N GLU A 97 4.54 -11.35 -16.52
CA GLU A 97 3.25 -10.68 -16.67
C GLU A 97 2.34 -11.03 -15.50
N THR A 98 1.77 -10.00 -14.91
CA THR A 98 0.81 -10.12 -13.79
C THR A 98 -0.39 -9.22 -14.06
N THR A 99 -1.59 -9.77 -13.96
CA THR A 99 -2.82 -9.00 -13.96
C THR A 99 -3.15 -8.58 -12.53
N LEU A 100 -3.34 -7.28 -12.31
CA LEU A 100 -3.70 -6.73 -11.02
C LEU A 100 -5.20 -6.42 -10.96
N TYR A 101 -5.93 -7.07 -10.05
CA TYR A 101 -7.32 -6.74 -9.75
C TYR A 101 -7.38 -5.93 -8.47
N VAL A 102 -8.11 -4.78 -8.52
CA VAL A 102 -8.13 -3.81 -7.42
C VAL A 102 -9.56 -3.40 -7.06
N PRO A 103 -10.36 -4.31 -6.48
CA PRO A 103 -11.65 -3.94 -5.93
C PRO A 103 -11.48 -2.93 -4.79
N LEU A 104 -12.34 -1.89 -4.82
CA LEU A 104 -12.36 -0.84 -3.82
C LEU A 104 -13.76 -0.69 -3.26
N VAL A 105 -13.87 -0.54 -1.94
CA VAL A 105 -15.13 -0.28 -1.25
C VAL A 105 -14.96 0.80 -0.18
N ARG A 106 -15.98 1.65 -0.01
CA ARG A 106 -16.04 2.66 1.05
C ARG A 106 -17.45 2.77 1.63
N ASN A 107 -17.56 3.16 2.91
CA ASN A 107 -18.84 3.35 3.60
C ASN A 107 -19.26 4.83 3.71
N PHE A 108 -18.48 5.77 3.20
CA PHE A 108 -18.70 7.22 3.25
C PHE A 108 -18.73 7.81 1.84
N ASP A 109 -19.11 9.09 1.72
CA ASP A 109 -19.22 9.84 0.46
C ASP A 109 -19.87 9.01 -0.67
N ARG A 110 -21.04 8.43 -0.36
CA ARG A 110 -21.73 7.47 -1.24
C ARG A 110 -22.48 8.15 -2.39
N THR A 111 -22.56 9.47 -2.37
CA THR A 111 -23.22 10.31 -3.40
C THR A 111 -22.22 10.99 -4.33
N GLY A 112 -20.93 10.89 -4.03
CA GLY A 112 -19.86 11.41 -4.88
C GLY A 112 -19.73 10.62 -6.19
N SER A 113 -19.05 11.21 -7.18
CA SER A 113 -18.82 10.58 -8.48
C SER A 113 -17.99 9.30 -8.34
N VAL A 114 -18.47 8.22 -8.92
CA VAL A 114 -17.74 6.94 -9.01
C VAL A 114 -16.57 7.10 -9.98
N GLU A 115 -16.74 7.89 -11.03
CA GLU A 115 -15.72 8.19 -12.04
C GLU A 115 -14.51 8.88 -11.42
N ASP A 116 -14.72 9.83 -10.49
CA ASP A 116 -13.63 10.51 -9.79
C ASP A 116 -12.84 9.54 -8.90
N VAL A 117 -13.53 8.60 -8.26
CA VAL A 117 -12.87 7.54 -7.47
C VAL A 117 -12.02 6.65 -8.35
N TYR A 118 -12.54 6.23 -9.50
CA TYR A 118 -11.77 5.42 -10.45
C TYR A 118 -10.59 6.18 -11.02
N ALA A 119 -10.76 7.43 -11.42
CA ALA A 119 -9.69 8.26 -11.96
C ALA A 119 -8.55 8.44 -10.94
N PHE A 120 -8.89 8.73 -9.70
CA PHE A 120 -7.90 8.86 -8.62
C PHE A 120 -7.13 7.55 -8.39
N ASN A 121 -7.82 6.42 -8.29
CA ASN A 121 -7.14 5.13 -8.08
C ASN A 121 -6.30 4.73 -9.30
N ALA A 122 -6.79 4.96 -10.52
CA ALA A 122 -6.03 4.70 -11.73
C ALA A 122 -4.73 5.52 -11.78
N GLN A 123 -4.76 6.78 -11.34
CA GLN A 123 -3.57 7.61 -11.21
C GLN A 123 -2.56 6.97 -10.24
N ILE A 124 -2.99 6.62 -9.02
CA ILE A 124 -2.12 6.03 -8.00
C ILE A 124 -1.45 4.75 -8.52
N PHE A 125 -2.21 3.86 -9.14
CA PHE A 125 -1.65 2.61 -9.67
C PHE A 125 -0.74 2.81 -10.88
N ALA A 126 -0.97 3.84 -11.70
CA ALA A 126 -0.07 4.19 -12.79
C ALA A 126 1.28 4.75 -12.28
N GLU A 127 1.24 5.54 -11.20
CA GLU A 127 2.44 6.02 -10.51
C GLU A 127 3.25 4.84 -9.95
N ASP A 128 2.61 3.87 -9.29
CA ASP A 128 3.24 2.65 -8.78
C ASP A 128 3.80 1.77 -9.90
N GLN A 129 3.05 1.58 -10.98
CA GLN A 129 3.42 0.73 -12.10
C GLN A 129 4.75 1.17 -12.73
N ALA A 130 4.92 2.47 -12.94
CA ALA A 130 6.15 3.01 -13.53
C ALA A 130 7.40 2.67 -12.71
N ILE A 131 7.28 2.63 -11.38
CA ILE A 131 8.39 2.28 -10.49
C ILE A 131 8.62 0.77 -10.43
N VAL A 132 7.54 -0.01 -10.35
CA VAL A 132 7.62 -1.48 -10.29
C VAL A 132 8.24 -2.04 -11.57
N GLU A 133 7.83 -1.54 -12.74
CA GLU A 133 8.37 -1.98 -14.03
C GLU A 133 9.82 -1.53 -14.29
N ALA A 134 10.30 -0.53 -13.55
CA ALA A 134 11.68 -0.04 -13.60
C ALA A 134 12.63 -0.71 -12.60
N GLN A 135 12.14 -1.68 -11.80
CA GLN A 135 12.99 -2.35 -10.79
C GLN A 135 14.13 -3.14 -11.44
N CYS A 136 15.32 -3.04 -10.83
CA CYS A 136 16.48 -3.80 -11.22
C CYS A 136 17.21 -4.32 -9.96
N PRO A 137 17.31 -5.65 -9.77
CA PRO A 137 16.80 -6.72 -10.63
C PRO A 137 15.27 -6.75 -10.70
N GLU A 138 14.70 -7.36 -11.76
CA GLU A 138 13.25 -7.56 -11.90
C GLU A 138 12.72 -8.60 -10.91
N ASP A 139 13.50 -9.65 -10.68
CA ASP A 139 13.15 -10.71 -9.74
C ASP A 139 13.32 -10.21 -8.31
N LEU A 140 12.33 -10.46 -7.46
CA LEU A 140 12.34 -10.06 -6.06
C LEU A 140 13.34 -10.93 -5.28
N PRO A 141 14.47 -10.40 -4.78
CA PRO A 141 15.36 -11.16 -3.93
C PRO A 141 14.66 -11.63 -2.66
N LEU A 142 14.73 -12.93 -2.35
CA LEU A 142 14.13 -13.49 -1.14
C LEU A 142 15.11 -13.58 0.02
N GLU A 143 16.41 -13.65 -0.27
CA GLU A 143 17.44 -13.55 0.75
C GLU A 143 17.61 -12.09 1.17
N LEU A 144 17.46 -11.81 2.48
CA LEU A 144 17.45 -10.43 2.97
C LEU A 144 18.81 -9.73 2.82
N GLU A 145 19.88 -10.52 2.73
CA GLU A 145 21.26 -10.03 2.58
C GLU A 145 21.57 -9.51 1.17
N GLU A 146 20.70 -9.81 0.20
CA GLU A 146 20.88 -9.34 -1.18
C GLU A 146 20.42 -7.89 -1.40
N GLU A 147 19.71 -7.32 -0.42
CA GLU A 147 19.22 -5.94 -0.47
C GLU A 147 19.56 -5.19 0.83
N ALA A 148 19.64 -3.88 0.74
CA ALA A 148 19.75 -3.02 1.91
C ALA A 148 18.36 -2.74 2.50
N HIS A 149 18.12 -3.13 3.74
CA HIS A 149 16.87 -2.91 4.46
C HIS A 149 17.03 -1.89 5.58
N PHE A 150 15.98 -1.11 5.81
CA PHE A 150 15.91 -0.15 6.91
C PHE A 150 14.55 -0.23 7.64
N ALA A 151 14.37 0.58 8.68
CA ALA A 151 13.22 0.44 9.58
C ALA A 151 11.84 0.59 8.89
N ALA A 152 11.76 1.30 7.77
CA ALA A 152 10.53 1.45 7.00
C ALA A 152 10.14 0.20 6.20
N ASP A 153 11.07 -0.74 5.95
CA ASP A 153 10.84 -1.95 5.12
C ASP A 153 10.19 -3.11 5.86
N ARG A 154 9.63 -2.88 7.04
CA ARG A 154 9.08 -3.95 7.90
C ARG A 154 8.07 -4.84 7.18
N SER A 155 7.18 -4.26 6.37
CA SER A 155 6.20 -5.01 5.57
C SER A 155 6.88 -5.82 4.48
N SER A 156 7.82 -5.21 3.75
CA SER A 156 8.57 -5.86 2.67
C SER A 156 9.42 -7.02 3.18
N VAL A 157 10.09 -6.85 4.32
CA VAL A 157 10.83 -7.92 4.99
C VAL A 157 9.90 -9.05 5.47
N SER A 158 8.73 -8.70 6.03
CA SER A 158 7.74 -9.69 6.47
C SER A 158 7.19 -10.49 5.29
N TYR A 159 6.99 -9.84 4.15
CA TYR A 159 6.51 -10.48 2.93
C TYR A 159 7.53 -11.50 2.39
N ARG A 160 8.82 -11.13 2.28
CA ARG A 160 9.88 -12.05 1.87
C ARG A 160 9.97 -13.28 2.77
N LYS A 161 9.93 -13.07 4.10
CA LYS A 161 9.91 -14.17 5.07
C LYS A 161 8.69 -15.08 4.88
N ALA A 162 7.53 -14.52 4.58
CA ALA A 162 6.32 -15.31 4.34
C ALA A 162 6.40 -16.11 3.04
N LEU A 163 6.96 -15.55 1.96
CA LEU A 163 7.20 -16.26 0.71
C LEU A 163 8.15 -17.44 0.90
N ARG A 164 9.25 -17.24 1.62
CA ARG A 164 10.18 -18.33 1.97
C ARG A 164 9.51 -19.43 2.80
N ALA A 165 8.67 -19.06 3.76
CA ALA A 165 7.91 -20.03 4.55
C ALA A 165 6.92 -20.86 3.73
N LEU A 166 6.49 -20.36 2.57
CA LEU A 166 5.70 -21.10 1.58
C LEU A 166 6.55 -22.00 0.66
N GLY A 167 7.87 -22.01 0.84
CA GLY A 167 8.81 -22.81 0.04
C GLY A 167 9.14 -22.16 -1.32
N LEU A 168 8.86 -20.88 -1.50
CA LEU A 168 9.28 -20.15 -2.70
C LEU A 168 10.78 -19.81 -2.58
N THR A 169 11.48 -20.03 -3.67
CA THR A 169 12.91 -19.69 -3.84
C THR A 169 13.08 -18.93 -5.13
N CYS A 170 14.05 -18.05 -5.20
CA CYS A 170 14.49 -17.42 -6.44
C CYS A 170 15.39 -18.36 -7.21
#